data_94cac0d5a9ddb65085b86abdefa74d22
#
_entry.id   94cac0d5a9ddb65085b86abdefa74d22
#
_cell.length_a   1.000
_cell.length_b   1.000
_cell.length_c   1.000
_cell.angle_alpha   90.00
_cell.angle_beta   90.00
_cell.angle_gamma   90.00
#
_symmetry.space_group_name_H-M   'P 1'
#
loop_
_entity.id
_entity.type
_entity.pdbx_description
1 polymer ?
#
loop_
_entity_poly.entity_id
_entity_poly.type
_entity_poly.pdbx_seq_one_letter_code
_entity_poly.pdbx_strand_id
1 'polypeptide(L)'
;MRFSILDSRFWITRCRAERRGVACDAQRGVQVAIEGVASDAPTGLPGWLRALYPFTPRSFATPRGARMSFLDEGPRSDEAVLLLHGNPTWSFFYRDVVRSLAPTMRCVAPDHVGMGLSEKPSAKNYDYTLAARIADVEALVASLGLKRVHLVVHDWGGAIGFGFATRHPELVGRIVILNTAAFPDARIPARIALCRAPLGIGSLIVRGFNGFAWPATWMAMHRRALTRDEKRGYLFPYDNWGNRVAVSGFVRDIPMSRSHRSYGTLAEIERGLPLLTANPKLILWGGRDFCFNDHFYNRWREIYPDAAAHHFPDVGHYVLDDGGDEVREKITVFLRNAQG
;
A
#
# COMPACT_ATOMS: atom_id res chain seq x y z
N MET A 1 -42.31 -2.52 32.56
CA MET A 1 -42.79 -2.07 31.24
C MET A 1 -41.92 -2.69 30.16
N ARG A 2 -42.52 -3.55 29.35
CA ARG A 2 -41.88 -4.21 28.21
C ARG A 2 -41.74 -3.20 27.08
N PHE A 3 -40.60 -3.15 26.39
CA PHE A 3 -40.54 -2.75 24.98
C PHE A 3 -39.66 -3.70 24.18
N SER A 4 -40.22 -4.08 23.14
CA SER A 4 -40.11 -5.10 22.16
C SER A 4 -39.03 -4.80 21.10
N ILE A 5 -38.48 -5.89 20.61
CA ILE A 5 -37.64 -6.05 19.41
C ILE A 5 -38.40 -5.61 18.16
N LEU A 6 -37.76 -4.84 17.27
CA LEU A 6 -38.17 -4.61 15.87
C LEU A 6 -36.92 -4.67 14.99
N ASP A 7 -36.71 -5.76 14.38
CA ASP A 7 -36.89 -6.24 13.01
C ASP A 7 -36.29 -5.33 11.90
N SER A 8 -35.15 -5.77 11.40
CA SER A 8 -34.41 -5.22 10.26
C SER A 8 -34.77 -5.96 8.96
N ARG A 9 -35.88 -5.58 8.33
CA ARG A 9 -36.19 -5.95 6.94
C ARG A 9 -36.91 -4.78 6.30
N PHE A 10 -36.25 -4.14 5.34
CA PHE A 10 -36.93 -3.44 4.23
C PHE A 10 -35.86 -2.89 3.28
N TRP A 11 -35.75 -3.51 2.11
CA TRP A 11 -35.75 -2.86 0.80
C TRP A 11 -35.91 -3.95 -0.27
N ILE A 12 -37.18 -4.32 -0.52
CA ILE A 12 -37.55 -5.02 -1.76
C ILE A 12 -38.45 -4.02 -2.51
N THR A 13 -37.92 -3.42 -3.55
CA THR A 13 -38.70 -2.61 -4.47
C THR A 13 -39.52 -3.54 -5.36
N ARG A 14 -40.86 -3.50 -5.22
CA ARG A 14 -41.83 -4.17 -6.12
C ARG A 14 -41.78 -3.49 -7.50
N CYS A 15 -41.32 -4.19 -8.52
CA CYS A 15 -41.70 -3.92 -9.90
C CYS A 15 -43.08 -4.53 -10.18
N ARG A 16 -44.06 -3.70 -10.48
CA ARG A 16 -45.37 -4.09 -11.01
C ARG A 16 -45.18 -4.43 -12.49
N ALA A 17 -45.45 -5.67 -12.86
CA ALA A 17 -45.46 -6.13 -14.24
C ALA A 17 -46.75 -5.74 -14.92
N GLU A 18 -46.68 -4.97 -15.98
CA GLU A 18 -47.71 -4.94 -17.03
C GLU A 18 -47.29 -5.78 -18.21
N ARG A 19 -48.27 -6.56 -18.67
CA ARG A 19 -48.19 -7.58 -19.70
C ARG A 19 -47.71 -7.05 -21.03
N ARG A 20 -46.59 -7.56 -21.51
CA ARG A 20 -46.30 -7.92 -22.91
C ARG A 20 -45.00 -8.73 -22.91
N GLY A 21 -45.08 -9.97 -23.51
CA GLY A 21 -44.03 -10.97 -23.42
C GLY A 21 -42.70 -10.54 -23.99
N VAL A 22 -41.75 -10.39 -23.07
CA VAL A 22 -40.31 -10.41 -23.35
C VAL A 22 -39.71 -11.28 -22.26
N ALA A 23 -39.07 -12.35 -22.65
CA ALA A 23 -38.31 -13.22 -21.76
C ALA A 23 -37.25 -12.41 -21.03
N CYS A 24 -37.32 -12.42 -19.69
CA CYS A 24 -36.31 -11.78 -18.84
C CYS A 24 -35.11 -12.71 -18.76
N ASP A 25 -34.08 -12.42 -19.58
CA ASP A 25 -32.81 -13.14 -19.58
C ASP A 25 -31.99 -12.63 -18.37
N ALA A 26 -32.15 -13.30 -17.23
CA ALA A 26 -31.54 -12.96 -15.94
C ALA A 26 -30.12 -13.53 -15.80
N GLN A 27 -29.33 -13.50 -16.88
CA GLN A 27 -27.91 -13.90 -16.88
C GLN A 27 -27.07 -12.98 -17.78
N ARG A 28 -27.15 -11.68 -17.58
CA ARG A 28 -26.04 -10.81 -17.99
C ARG A 28 -25.26 -10.44 -16.76
N GLY A 29 -24.36 -11.34 -16.35
CA GLY A 29 -23.19 -10.91 -15.59
C GLY A 29 -22.55 -9.74 -16.34
N VAL A 30 -22.26 -8.67 -15.62
CA VAL A 30 -21.44 -7.56 -16.13
C VAL A 30 -20.07 -8.16 -16.45
N GLN A 31 -19.93 -8.64 -17.67
CA GLN A 31 -18.66 -8.93 -18.30
C GLN A 31 -18.05 -7.56 -18.55
N VAL A 32 -17.33 -7.04 -17.55
CA VAL A 32 -16.40 -5.93 -17.79
C VAL A 32 -15.39 -6.51 -18.77
N ALA A 33 -15.52 -6.08 -20.00
CA ALA A 33 -14.60 -6.44 -21.07
C ALA A 33 -13.19 -6.09 -20.58
N ILE A 34 -12.35 -7.11 -20.38
CA ILE A 34 -10.92 -6.96 -20.20
C ILE A 34 -10.36 -6.67 -21.61
N GLU A 35 -10.74 -5.53 -22.18
CA GLU A 35 -10.06 -4.98 -23.34
C GLU A 35 -8.92 -4.11 -22.82
N GLY A 36 -7.69 -4.57 -23.08
CA GLY A 36 -6.52 -3.73 -23.06
C GLY A 36 -5.86 -3.54 -21.70
N VAL A 37 -5.23 -4.60 -21.16
CA VAL A 37 -3.98 -4.39 -20.45
C VAL A 37 -2.94 -4.02 -21.52
N ALA A 38 -3.09 -2.82 -22.08
CA ALA A 38 -2.09 -2.27 -22.97
C ALA A 38 -0.81 -2.07 -22.17
N SER A 39 0.26 -2.67 -22.62
CA SER A 39 1.62 -2.46 -22.14
C SER A 39 2.14 -1.10 -22.62
N ASP A 40 1.51 -0.01 -22.18
CA ASP A 40 2.05 1.34 -22.30
C ASP A 40 2.79 1.70 -21.01
N ALA A 41 3.78 0.87 -20.68
CA ALA A 41 4.86 1.34 -19.82
C ALA A 41 5.51 2.54 -20.53
N PRO A 42 5.91 3.59 -19.80
CA PRO A 42 6.72 4.65 -20.39
C PRO A 42 7.95 3.98 -21.02
N THR A 43 8.02 3.97 -22.33
CA THR A 43 9.06 3.34 -23.14
C THR A 43 10.44 3.97 -22.94
N GLY A 44 10.70 4.59 -21.81
CA GLY A 44 11.80 5.48 -21.53
C GLY A 44 12.40 5.48 -20.14
N LEU A 45 12.35 4.39 -19.34
CA LEU A 45 13.18 4.37 -18.14
C LEU A 45 14.66 4.47 -18.52
N PRO A 46 15.44 5.40 -17.92
CA PRO A 46 16.86 5.54 -18.19
C PRO A 46 17.64 4.25 -17.97
N GLY A 47 18.69 4.01 -18.75
CA GLY A 47 19.49 2.78 -18.68
C GLY A 47 20.02 2.48 -17.25
N TRP A 48 20.46 3.52 -16.52
CA TRP A 48 20.91 3.40 -15.13
C TRP A 48 19.79 2.92 -14.19
N LEU A 49 18.53 3.34 -14.42
CA LEU A 49 17.40 2.92 -13.60
C LEU A 49 16.99 1.48 -13.95
N ARG A 50 17.00 1.12 -15.25
CA ARG A 50 16.75 -0.26 -15.68
C ARG A 50 17.75 -1.27 -15.11
N ALA A 51 18.98 -0.87 -14.85
CA ALA A 51 19.97 -1.73 -14.18
C ALA A 51 19.54 -2.09 -12.74
N LEU A 52 18.90 -1.16 -12.02
CA LEU A 52 18.39 -1.36 -10.66
C LEU A 52 16.94 -1.89 -10.63
N TYR A 53 16.16 -1.56 -11.66
CA TYR A 53 14.73 -1.85 -11.75
C TYR A 53 14.39 -2.45 -13.13
N PRO A 54 14.80 -3.72 -13.39
CA PRO A 54 14.69 -4.36 -14.71
C PRO A 54 13.29 -4.94 -14.97
N PHE A 55 12.25 -4.25 -14.54
CA PHE A 55 10.87 -4.67 -14.69
C PHE A 55 10.15 -3.84 -15.77
N THR A 56 9.09 -4.41 -16.31
CA THR A 56 8.17 -3.71 -17.21
C THR A 56 6.86 -3.43 -16.50
N PRO A 57 6.66 -2.22 -15.95
CA PRO A 57 5.43 -1.88 -15.25
C PRO A 57 4.22 -1.97 -16.18
N ARG A 58 3.10 -2.40 -15.63
CA ARG A 58 1.79 -2.42 -16.29
C ARG A 58 0.95 -1.25 -15.80
N SER A 59 -0.17 -1.00 -16.44
CA SER A 59 -1.10 0.03 -16.03
C SER A 59 -2.52 -0.51 -15.82
N PHE A 60 -3.22 0.05 -14.84
CA PHE A 60 -4.58 -0.24 -14.45
C PHE A 60 -5.35 1.06 -14.29
N ALA A 61 -6.53 1.17 -14.89
CA ALA A 61 -7.42 2.31 -14.68
C ALA A 61 -8.20 2.10 -13.37
N THR A 62 -7.95 2.94 -12.38
CA THR A 62 -8.68 2.87 -11.11
C THR A 62 -10.15 3.25 -11.29
N PRO A 63 -11.05 2.87 -10.38
CA PRO A 63 -12.47 3.26 -10.45
C PRO A 63 -12.70 4.78 -10.49
N ARG A 64 -11.72 5.57 -10.06
CA ARG A 64 -11.73 7.04 -10.10
C ARG A 64 -11.12 7.63 -11.37
N GLY A 65 -10.78 6.79 -12.35
CA GLY A 65 -10.25 7.17 -13.65
C GLY A 65 -8.76 7.50 -13.69
N ALA A 66 -8.06 7.47 -12.55
CA ALA A 66 -6.61 7.66 -12.53
C ALA A 66 -5.89 6.37 -12.96
N ARG A 67 -4.80 6.50 -13.70
CA ARG A 67 -3.96 5.36 -14.10
C ARG A 67 -2.98 5.00 -13.00
N MET A 68 -3.10 3.76 -12.49
CA MET A 68 -2.16 3.16 -11.54
C MET A 68 -1.13 2.32 -12.29
N SER A 69 0.15 2.54 -12.03
CA SER A 69 1.24 1.68 -12.48
C SER A 69 1.46 0.55 -11.46
N PHE A 70 1.79 -0.64 -11.92
CA PHE A 70 2.11 -1.78 -11.05
C PHE A 70 3.05 -2.77 -11.72
N LEU A 71 3.84 -3.46 -10.91
CA LEU A 71 4.56 -4.67 -11.32
C LEU A 71 3.64 -5.89 -11.21
N ASP A 72 3.80 -6.84 -12.14
CA ASP A 72 3.15 -8.15 -12.11
C ASP A 72 4.13 -9.17 -12.68
N GLU A 73 5.02 -9.63 -11.81
CA GLU A 73 6.17 -10.46 -12.13
C GLU A 73 6.00 -11.88 -11.59
N GLY A 74 6.61 -12.85 -12.26
CA GLY A 74 6.59 -14.26 -11.88
C GLY A 74 5.51 -15.09 -12.58
N PRO A 75 5.27 -16.34 -12.14
CA PRO A 75 4.32 -17.26 -12.75
C PRO A 75 2.88 -16.74 -12.62
N ARG A 76 2.07 -16.93 -13.67
CA ARG A 76 0.65 -16.58 -13.62
C ARG A 76 -0.09 -17.49 -12.65
N SER A 77 -0.75 -16.88 -11.65
CA SER A 77 -1.51 -17.56 -10.61
C SER A 77 -2.63 -16.65 -10.12
N ASP A 78 -3.68 -17.21 -9.55
CA ASP A 78 -4.70 -16.50 -8.77
C ASP A 78 -4.27 -16.28 -7.30
N GLU A 79 -3.07 -16.74 -6.93
CA GLU A 79 -2.37 -16.43 -5.69
C GLU A 79 -1.16 -15.53 -5.99
N ALA A 80 -0.99 -14.45 -5.20
CA ALA A 80 0.10 -13.50 -5.40
C ALA A 80 0.60 -12.90 -4.08
N VAL A 81 1.84 -12.43 -4.10
CA VAL A 81 2.41 -11.54 -3.08
C VAL A 81 2.12 -10.10 -3.48
N LEU A 82 1.32 -9.41 -2.68
CA LEU A 82 0.99 -8.00 -2.85
C LEU A 82 1.92 -7.14 -1.97
N LEU A 83 2.75 -6.33 -2.62
CA LEU A 83 3.79 -5.53 -1.96
C LEU A 83 3.36 -4.05 -1.99
N LEU A 84 2.97 -3.52 -0.82
CA LEU A 84 2.41 -2.18 -0.70
C LEU A 84 3.39 -1.23 -0.02
N HIS A 85 3.88 -0.28 -0.82
CA HIS A 85 4.83 0.74 -0.39
C HIS A 85 4.15 1.89 0.37
N GLY A 86 4.96 2.76 0.98
CA GLY A 86 4.50 3.94 1.68
C GLY A 86 4.99 5.26 1.05
N ASN A 87 5.23 6.25 1.91
CA ASN A 87 5.61 7.59 1.54
C ASN A 87 7.02 7.94 2.05
N PRO A 88 7.98 8.33 1.21
CA PRO A 88 7.88 8.70 -0.20
C PRO A 88 8.37 7.60 -1.17
N THR A 89 8.29 6.34 -0.76
CA THR A 89 8.73 5.22 -1.59
C THR A 89 7.76 4.94 -2.75
N TRP A 90 8.12 4.00 -3.61
CA TRP A 90 7.34 3.45 -4.70
C TRP A 90 7.76 2.00 -4.93
N SER A 91 7.24 1.27 -5.89
CA SER A 91 7.55 -0.14 -6.13
C SER A 91 9.05 -0.44 -6.24
N PHE A 92 9.88 0.56 -6.52
CA PHE A 92 11.35 0.48 -6.46
C PHE A 92 11.88 0.00 -5.09
N PHE A 93 11.18 0.31 -3.99
CA PHE A 93 11.52 -0.17 -2.65
C PHE A 93 11.51 -1.69 -2.56
N TYR A 94 10.63 -2.32 -3.33
CA TYR A 94 10.46 -3.78 -3.35
C TYR A 94 11.26 -4.49 -4.45
N ARG A 95 12.08 -3.77 -5.25
CA ARG A 95 12.79 -4.31 -6.42
C ARG A 95 13.55 -5.61 -6.14
N ASP A 96 14.26 -5.70 -5.03
CA ASP A 96 15.08 -6.85 -4.69
C ASP A 96 14.24 -8.00 -4.10
N VAL A 97 13.16 -7.70 -3.37
CA VAL A 97 12.17 -8.70 -2.92
C VAL A 97 11.46 -9.32 -4.12
N VAL A 98 11.03 -8.51 -5.09
CA VAL A 98 10.41 -9.01 -6.34
C VAL A 98 11.39 -9.92 -7.08
N ARG A 99 12.66 -9.50 -7.26
CA ARG A 99 13.70 -10.35 -7.89
C ARG A 99 13.84 -11.70 -7.20
N SER A 100 13.80 -11.72 -5.86
CA SER A 100 13.97 -12.95 -5.09
C SER A 100 12.75 -13.87 -5.16
N LEU A 101 11.54 -13.33 -5.20
CA LEU A 101 10.30 -14.10 -5.17
C LEU A 101 9.77 -14.48 -6.55
N ALA A 102 9.92 -13.61 -7.56
CA ALA A 102 9.36 -13.81 -8.89
C ALA A 102 9.74 -15.13 -9.60
N PRO A 103 10.89 -15.78 -9.34
CA PRO A 103 11.14 -17.09 -9.91
C PRO A 103 10.12 -18.17 -9.50
N THR A 104 9.44 -18.03 -8.36
CA THR A 104 8.56 -19.06 -7.78
C THR A 104 7.17 -18.56 -7.40
N MET A 105 6.98 -17.27 -7.21
CA MET A 105 5.71 -16.65 -6.76
C MET A 105 5.35 -15.46 -7.63
N ARG A 106 4.04 -15.28 -7.91
CA ARG A 106 3.56 -14.06 -8.55
C ARG A 106 3.69 -12.89 -7.58
N CYS A 107 4.30 -11.81 -8.02
CA CYS A 107 4.53 -10.58 -7.26
C CYS A 107 3.78 -9.43 -7.90
N VAL A 108 2.89 -8.79 -7.15
CA VAL A 108 2.16 -7.60 -7.58
C VAL A 108 2.58 -6.43 -6.69
N ALA A 109 3.21 -5.41 -7.26
CA ALA A 109 3.67 -4.23 -6.53
C ALA A 109 3.13 -2.96 -7.20
N PRO A 110 1.97 -2.43 -6.78
CA PRO A 110 1.43 -1.19 -7.32
C PRO A 110 2.20 0.02 -6.79
N ASP A 111 2.30 1.04 -7.65
CA ASP A 111 2.58 2.41 -7.23
C ASP A 111 1.24 3.08 -6.91
N HIS A 112 1.03 3.54 -5.70
CA HIS A 112 -0.21 4.24 -5.35
C HIS A 112 -0.42 5.46 -6.26
N VAL A 113 -1.68 5.78 -6.61
CA VAL A 113 -1.99 6.96 -7.44
C VAL A 113 -1.28 8.20 -6.89
N GLY A 114 -0.56 8.89 -7.76
CA GLY A 114 0.28 10.04 -7.43
C GLY A 114 1.72 9.70 -7.03
N MET A 115 2.06 8.42 -6.88
CA MET A 115 3.40 7.94 -6.49
C MET A 115 4.05 7.18 -7.64
N GLY A 116 5.36 6.97 -7.55
CA GLY A 116 6.12 6.16 -8.49
C GLY A 116 5.83 6.50 -9.95
N LEU A 117 5.53 5.50 -10.75
CA LEU A 117 5.21 5.61 -12.17
C LEU A 117 3.70 5.78 -12.45
N SER A 118 2.87 5.80 -11.40
CA SER A 118 1.44 6.09 -11.51
C SER A 118 1.18 7.53 -11.93
N GLU A 119 0.01 7.76 -12.51
CA GLU A 119 -0.49 9.10 -12.81
C GLU A 119 -0.53 9.97 -11.54
N LYS A 120 -0.30 11.27 -11.70
CA LYS A 120 -0.22 12.24 -10.60
C LYS A 120 -1.29 13.31 -10.76
N PRO A 121 -2.58 12.94 -10.65
CA PRO A 121 -3.68 13.88 -10.77
C PRO A 121 -3.58 14.98 -9.70
N SER A 122 -4.13 16.15 -10.00
CA SER A 122 -4.23 17.22 -9.02
C SER A 122 -5.14 16.81 -7.86
N ALA A 123 -4.98 17.45 -6.69
CA ALA A 123 -5.85 17.20 -5.54
C ALA A 123 -7.32 17.62 -5.76
N LYS A 124 -7.65 18.26 -6.88
CA LYS A 124 -9.03 18.53 -7.31
C LYS A 124 -9.65 17.33 -8.02
N ASN A 125 -8.81 16.51 -8.68
CA ASN A 125 -9.24 15.42 -9.54
C ASN A 125 -9.11 14.04 -8.88
N TYR A 126 -8.38 13.96 -7.76
CA TYR A 126 -8.21 12.71 -7.02
C TYR A 126 -8.17 12.99 -5.51
N ASP A 127 -8.95 12.22 -4.77
CA ASP A 127 -9.00 12.30 -3.31
C ASP A 127 -7.89 11.43 -2.69
N TYR A 128 -6.83 12.08 -2.24
CA TYR A 128 -5.65 11.45 -1.63
C TYR A 128 -5.91 11.00 -0.19
N THR A 129 -7.04 10.32 0.09
CA THR A 129 -7.38 9.74 1.40
C THR A 129 -6.96 8.29 1.54
N LEU A 130 -6.84 7.81 2.78
CA LEU A 130 -6.62 6.40 3.08
C LEU A 130 -7.71 5.52 2.43
N ALA A 131 -8.98 5.89 2.56
CA ALA A 131 -10.09 5.15 1.98
C ALA A 131 -10.00 5.04 0.44
N ALA A 132 -9.58 6.13 -0.23
CA ALA A 132 -9.39 6.11 -1.68
C ALA A 132 -8.29 5.12 -2.11
N ARG A 133 -7.17 5.11 -1.41
CA ARG A 133 -6.03 4.21 -1.70
C ARG A 133 -6.37 2.75 -1.45
N ILE A 134 -7.13 2.45 -0.38
CA ILE A 134 -7.63 1.10 -0.12
C ILE A 134 -8.53 0.65 -1.28
N ALA A 135 -9.48 1.47 -1.69
CA ALA A 135 -10.40 1.13 -2.79
C ALA A 135 -9.67 0.91 -4.13
N ASP A 136 -8.59 1.65 -4.40
CA ASP A 136 -7.77 1.43 -5.60
C ASP A 136 -7.05 0.08 -5.57
N VAL A 137 -6.54 -0.34 -4.39
CA VAL A 137 -5.92 -1.66 -4.19
C VAL A 137 -6.96 -2.77 -4.31
N GLU A 138 -8.15 -2.62 -3.71
CA GLU A 138 -9.27 -3.56 -3.85
C GLU A 138 -9.62 -3.78 -5.32
N ALA A 139 -9.75 -2.69 -6.08
CA ALA A 139 -10.07 -2.75 -7.49
C ALA A 139 -8.96 -3.41 -8.32
N LEU A 140 -7.69 -3.16 -8.02
CA LEU A 140 -6.56 -3.82 -8.69
C LEU A 140 -6.57 -5.32 -8.42
N VAL A 141 -6.72 -5.76 -7.17
CA VAL A 141 -6.78 -7.17 -6.78
C VAL A 141 -7.93 -7.89 -7.49
N ALA A 142 -9.11 -7.26 -7.52
CA ALA A 142 -10.28 -7.79 -8.22
C ALA A 142 -10.04 -7.90 -9.74
N SER A 143 -9.44 -6.88 -10.36
CA SER A 143 -9.15 -6.86 -11.81
C SER A 143 -8.14 -7.93 -12.23
N LEU A 144 -7.24 -8.32 -11.33
CA LEU A 144 -6.26 -9.38 -11.55
C LEU A 144 -6.80 -10.78 -11.27
N GLY A 145 -8.05 -10.88 -10.79
CA GLY A 145 -8.71 -12.14 -10.45
C GLY A 145 -8.03 -12.91 -9.32
N LEU A 146 -7.36 -12.19 -8.40
CA LEU A 146 -6.64 -12.84 -7.30
C LEU A 146 -7.62 -13.40 -6.28
N LYS A 147 -7.42 -14.66 -5.89
CA LYS A 147 -8.20 -15.39 -4.89
C LYS A 147 -7.45 -15.58 -3.57
N ARG A 148 -6.13 -15.42 -3.60
CA ARG A 148 -5.26 -15.46 -2.41
C ARG A 148 -4.17 -14.43 -2.52
N VAL A 149 -3.98 -13.67 -1.45
CA VAL A 149 -3.02 -12.55 -1.41
C VAL A 149 -2.16 -12.67 -0.15
N HIS A 150 -0.84 -12.79 -0.33
CA HIS A 150 0.13 -12.60 0.75
C HIS A 150 0.54 -11.14 0.78
N LEU A 151 0.53 -10.52 1.94
CA LEU A 151 0.84 -9.11 2.08
C LEU A 151 2.29 -8.89 2.51
N VAL A 152 2.98 -7.95 1.87
CA VAL A 152 4.21 -7.35 2.37
C VAL A 152 3.99 -5.84 2.43
N VAL A 153 3.93 -5.30 3.65
CA VAL A 153 3.49 -3.92 3.87
C VAL A 153 4.53 -3.11 4.62
N HIS A 154 4.72 -1.86 4.20
CA HIS A 154 5.66 -0.91 4.79
C HIS A 154 5.08 0.50 4.83
N ASP A 155 5.33 1.25 5.90
CA ASP A 155 4.90 2.63 6.10
C ASP A 155 3.38 2.77 5.85
N TRP A 156 2.89 3.67 5.00
CA TRP A 156 1.48 3.79 4.62
C TRP A 156 0.91 2.53 3.97
N GLY A 157 1.77 1.72 3.33
CA GLY A 157 1.37 0.42 2.81
C GLY A 157 0.79 -0.50 3.87
N GLY A 158 1.13 -0.31 5.17
CA GLY A 158 0.50 -1.00 6.27
C GLY A 158 -0.95 -0.62 6.46
N ALA A 159 -1.26 0.67 6.63
CA ALA A 159 -2.64 1.13 6.77
C ALA A 159 -3.49 0.76 5.55
N ILE A 160 -2.93 0.84 4.34
CA ILE A 160 -3.62 0.48 3.09
C ILE A 160 -3.83 -1.04 3.01
N GLY A 161 -2.78 -1.83 3.26
CA GLY A 161 -2.82 -3.29 3.17
C GLY A 161 -3.72 -3.92 4.24
N PHE A 162 -3.65 -3.46 5.48
CA PHE A 162 -4.57 -3.89 6.51
C PHE A 162 -6.00 -3.39 6.28
N GLY A 163 -6.16 -2.23 5.63
CA GLY A 163 -7.48 -1.76 5.19
C GLY A 163 -8.12 -2.68 4.16
N PHE A 164 -7.34 -3.17 3.19
CA PHE A 164 -7.76 -4.24 2.28
C PHE A 164 -8.03 -5.55 3.04
N ALA A 165 -7.07 -5.99 3.87
CA ALA A 165 -7.13 -7.28 4.54
C ALA A 165 -8.30 -7.43 5.51
N THR A 166 -8.66 -6.39 6.25
CA THR A 166 -9.78 -6.43 7.20
C THR A 166 -11.15 -6.40 6.52
N ARG A 167 -11.21 -6.00 5.25
CA ARG A 167 -12.44 -6.04 4.44
C ARG A 167 -12.58 -7.33 3.64
N HIS A 168 -11.47 -8.01 3.37
CA HIS A 168 -11.38 -9.24 2.58
C HIS A 168 -10.53 -10.29 3.29
N PRO A 169 -10.83 -10.65 4.57
CA PRO A 169 -10.00 -11.56 5.34
C PRO A 169 -9.90 -12.96 4.70
N GLU A 170 -10.91 -13.36 3.94
CA GLU A 170 -10.95 -14.63 3.21
C GLU A 170 -9.91 -14.73 2.08
N LEU A 171 -9.47 -13.60 1.53
CA LEU A 171 -8.44 -13.56 0.49
C LEU A 171 -7.02 -13.54 1.07
N VAL A 172 -6.87 -13.29 2.39
CA VAL A 172 -5.55 -13.04 2.98
C VAL A 172 -4.87 -14.33 3.37
N GLY A 173 -3.66 -14.51 2.85
CA GLY A 173 -2.75 -15.58 3.25
C GLY A 173 -1.79 -15.14 4.38
N ARG A 174 -0.51 -15.07 4.09
CA ARG A 174 0.54 -14.63 5.03
C ARG A 174 0.71 -13.12 5.02
N ILE A 175 1.18 -12.55 6.12
CA ILE A 175 1.40 -11.11 6.26
C ILE A 175 2.81 -10.84 6.77
N VAL A 176 3.58 -10.04 6.02
CA VAL A 176 4.87 -9.48 6.43
C VAL A 176 4.69 -8.01 6.78
N ILE A 177 5.05 -7.64 7.99
CA ILE A 177 4.89 -6.30 8.55
C ILE A 177 6.27 -5.66 8.69
N LEU A 178 6.51 -4.57 7.95
CA LEU A 178 7.76 -3.81 7.96
C LEU A 178 7.49 -2.38 8.41
N ASN A 179 8.09 -1.94 9.51
CA ASN A 179 8.04 -0.54 10.01
C ASN A 179 6.80 0.26 9.57
N THR A 180 5.65 0.00 10.18
CA THR A 180 4.35 0.55 9.80
C THR A 180 3.37 0.60 10.97
N ALA A 181 2.21 1.23 10.74
CA ALA A 181 1.05 1.17 11.62
C ALA A 181 -0.25 1.01 10.83
N ALA A 182 -1.24 0.34 11.44
CA ALA A 182 -2.61 0.21 10.91
C ALA A 182 -3.65 0.53 12.00
N PHE A 183 -3.30 1.43 12.91
CA PHE A 183 -4.12 1.89 14.03
C PHE A 183 -3.85 3.38 14.29
N PRO A 184 -4.82 4.14 14.86
CA PRO A 184 -4.61 5.54 15.23
C PRO A 184 -3.51 5.71 16.28
N ASP A 185 -2.59 6.61 16.03
CA ASP A 185 -1.62 7.11 17.01
C ASP A 185 -1.40 8.61 16.79
N ALA A 186 -1.33 9.37 17.86
CA ALA A 186 -1.14 10.82 17.79
C ALA A 186 0.34 11.24 17.71
N ARG A 187 1.26 10.28 17.73
CA ARG A 187 2.70 10.56 17.71
C ARG A 187 3.18 10.74 16.28
N ILE A 188 3.75 11.88 16.02
CA ILE A 188 4.49 12.12 14.78
C ILE A 188 5.81 12.83 15.10
N PRO A 189 6.89 12.53 14.38
CA PRO A 189 8.13 13.29 14.48
C PRO A 189 7.93 14.76 14.13
N ALA A 190 8.62 15.67 14.85
CA ALA A 190 8.51 17.11 14.61
C ALA A 190 8.79 17.51 13.13
N ARG A 191 9.66 16.77 12.46
CA ARG A 191 9.96 16.98 11.02
C ARG A 191 8.76 16.69 10.13
N ILE A 192 7.98 15.65 10.44
CA ILE A 192 6.72 15.33 9.73
C ILE A 192 5.67 16.36 10.07
N ALA A 193 5.59 16.81 11.33
CA ALA A 193 4.69 17.89 11.74
C ALA A 193 4.97 19.19 10.96
N LEU A 194 6.23 19.54 10.72
CA LEU A 194 6.62 20.69 9.89
C LEU A 194 6.13 20.55 8.45
N CYS A 195 6.20 19.36 7.87
CA CYS A 195 5.68 19.08 6.52
C CYS A 195 4.14 19.18 6.43
N ARG A 196 3.45 19.24 7.57
CA ARG A 196 2.00 19.45 7.70
C ARG A 196 1.63 20.91 7.96
N ALA A 197 2.60 21.80 8.10
CA ALA A 197 2.37 23.20 8.47
C ALA A 197 1.26 23.84 7.60
N PRO A 198 0.36 24.65 8.21
CA PRO A 198 -0.78 25.25 7.53
C PRO A 198 -0.36 26.34 6.53
N LEU A 199 -1.34 26.99 5.91
CA LEU A 199 -1.15 28.15 4.99
C LEU A 199 -0.22 27.87 3.80
N GLY A 200 -0.14 26.60 3.36
CA GLY A 200 0.70 26.21 2.23
C GLY A 200 2.18 25.99 2.55
N ILE A 201 2.65 26.31 3.77
CA ILE A 201 4.06 26.15 4.18
C ILE A 201 4.51 24.69 4.03
N GLY A 202 3.73 23.74 4.56
CA GLY A 202 4.02 22.31 4.41
C GLY A 202 4.08 21.87 2.95
N SER A 203 3.18 22.37 2.10
CA SER A 203 3.22 22.10 0.66
C SER A 203 4.46 22.71 -0.01
N LEU A 204 4.87 23.88 0.38
CA LEU A 204 6.10 24.50 -0.14
C LEU A 204 7.34 23.68 0.24
N ILE A 205 7.42 23.22 1.48
CA ILE A 205 8.51 22.36 1.95
C ILE A 205 8.54 21.06 1.15
N VAL A 206 7.41 20.34 1.10
CA VAL A 206 7.35 19.00 0.48
C VAL A 206 7.44 19.10 -1.04
N ARG A 207 6.65 19.96 -1.68
CA ARG A 207 6.52 20.01 -3.13
C ARG A 207 7.54 20.97 -3.77
N GLY A 208 7.82 22.11 -3.14
CA GLY A 208 8.77 23.10 -3.65
C GLY A 208 10.22 22.63 -3.49
N PHE A 209 10.62 22.34 -2.27
CA PHE A 209 12.00 21.99 -1.94
C PHE A 209 12.29 20.49 -1.92
N ASN A 210 11.31 19.65 -2.27
CA ASN A 210 11.41 18.18 -2.10
C ASN A 210 11.81 17.78 -0.67
N GLY A 211 11.38 18.55 0.32
CA GLY A 211 11.81 18.47 1.72
C GLY A 211 11.27 17.26 2.47
N PHE A 212 10.69 16.28 1.78
CA PHE A 212 10.29 14.99 2.31
C PHE A 212 11.02 13.84 1.63
N ALA A 213 10.92 13.70 0.30
CA ALA A 213 11.52 12.58 -0.41
C ALA A 213 13.05 12.68 -0.45
N TRP A 214 13.62 13.87 -0.63
CA TRP A 214 15.07 14.02 -0.66
C TRP A 214 15.71 13.70 0.71
N PRO A 215 15.28 14.25 1.86
CA PRO A 215 15.83 13.86 3.16
C PRO A 215 15.66 12.39 3.50
N ALA A 216 14.58 11.75 3.07
CA ALA A 216 14.36 10.33 3.32
C ALA A 216 15.50 9.45 2.78
N THR A 217 16.17 9.85 1.70
CA THR A 217 17.28 9.07 1.09
C THR A 217 18.53 8.92 1.97
N TRP A 218 18.64 9.66 3.07
CA TRP A 218 19.71 9.45 4.07
C TRP A 218 19.18 9.28 5.48
N MET A 219 18.05 9.92 5.84
CA MET A 219 17.49 9.80 7.19
C MET A 219 16.88 8.44 7.47
N ALA A 220 16.46 7.73 6.43
CA ALA A 220 15.84 6.42 6.53
C ALA A 220 16.87 5.27 6.58
N MET A 221 18.17 5.56 6.48
CA MET A 221 19.27 4.62 6.41
C MET A 221 20.21 4.80 7.60
N HIS A 222 20.66 3.72 8.21
CA HIS A 222 21.58 3.75 9.36
C HIS A 222 22.73 2.77 9.24
N ARG A 223 22.50 1.54 8.77
CA ARG A 223 23.51 0.50 8.62
C ARG A 223 24.43 0.77 7.41
N ARG A 224 23.85 1.35 6.34
CA ARG A 224 24.59 1.77 5.15
C ARG A 224 24.02 3.04 4.53
N ALA A 225 24.77 3.67 3.66
CA ALA A 225 24.26 4.73 2.81
C ALA A 225 23.70 4.15 1.50
N LEU A 226 22.64 4.75 0.95
CA LEU A 226 22.23 4.47 -0.42
C LEU A 226 23.32 4.89 -1.40
N THR A 227 23.55 4.11 -2.43
CA THR A 227 24.42 4.50 -3.56
C THR A 227 23.82 5.70 -4.30
N ARG A 228 24.60 6.31 -5.17
CA ARG A 228 24.14 7.44 -6.00
C ARG A 228 22.92 7.06 -6.83
N ASP A 229 22.93 5.89 -7.45
CA ASP A 229 21.86 5.47 -8.35
C ASP A 229 20.62 4.97 -7.59
N GLU A 230 20.77 4.37 -6.40
CA GLU A 230 19.64 4.09 -5.51
C GLU A 230 18.93 5.38 -5.07
N LYS A 231 19.68 6.42 -4.66
CA LYS A 231 19.11 7.75 -4.33
C LYS A 231 18.36 8.34 -5.51
N ARG A 232 18.96 8.30 -6.71
CA ARG A 232 18.30 8.74 -7.94
C ARG A 232 17.05 7.94 -8.25
N GLY A 233 17.06 6.62 -8.00
CA GLY A 233 15.92 5.74 -8.18
C GLY A 233 14.74 6.14 -7.30
N TYR A 234 14.97 6.38 -6.01
CA TYR A 234 13.93 6.86 -5.10
C TYR A 234 13.36 8.23 -5.50
N LEU A 235 14.21 9.12 -6.00
CA LEU A 235 13.83 10.50 -6.35
C LEU A 235 13.27 10.63 -7.77
N PHE A 236 13.48 9.64 -8.63
CA PHE A 236 13.14 9.69 -10.05
C PHE A 236 11.70 10.14 -10.33
N PRO A 237 10.66 9.63 -9.62
CA PRO A 237 9.28 10.03 -9.89
C PRO A 237 8.91 11.42 -9.34
N TYR A 238 9.78 12.07 -8.56
CA TYR A 238 9.48 13.27 -7.75
C TYR A 238 10.31 14.49 -8.15
N ASP A 239 10.53 14.68 -9.44
CA ASP A 239 11.43 15.66 -10.03
C ASP A 239 10.91 17.12 -9.98
N ASN A 240 9.58 17.31 -9.89
CA ASN A 240 8.97 18.64 -9.92
C ASN A 240 7.81 18.79 -8.92
N TRP A 241 7.27 20.01 -8.80
CA TRP A 241 6.17 20.36 -7.93
C TRP A 241 4.91 19.49 -8.14
N GLY A 242 4.52 19.29 -9.39
CA GLY A 242 3.35 18.47 -9.75
C GLY A 242 3.50 17.05 -9.29
N ASN A 243 4.66 16.46 -9.56
CA ASN A 243 4.97 15.06 -9.28
C ASN A 243 5.12 14.71 -7.79
N ARG A 244 5.11 15.71 -6.89
CA ARG A 244 5.13 15.53 -5.44
C ARG A 244 3.77 15.74 -4.78
N VAL A 245 2.68 15.80 -5.56
CA VAL A 245 1.33 16.04 -5.04
C VAL A 245 0.92 14.98 -4.01
N ALA A 246 1.13 13.70 -4.32
CA ALA A 246 0.78 12.60 -3.42
C ALA A 246 1.71 12.49 -2.21
N VAL A 247 3.01 12.80 -2.36
CA VAL A 247 3.94 12.86 -1.22
C VAL A 247 3.41 13.83 -0.16
N SER A 248 2.98 15.04 -0.58
CA SER A 248 2.31 16.01 0.30
C SER A 248 0.94 15.50 0.78
N GLY A 249 0.19 14.81 -0.09
CA GLY A 249 -1.11 14.21 0.23
C GLY A 249 -1.03 13.21 1.37
N PHE A 250 -0.08 12.28 1.33
CA PHE A 250 0.16 11.30 2.40
C PHE A 250 0.49 11.97 3.74
N VAL A 251 1.41 12.93 3.74
CA VAL A 251 1.77 13.66 4.97
C VAL A 251 0.56 14.36 5.57
N ARG A 252 -0.29 14.97 4.75
CA ARG A 252 -1.49 15.70 5.19
C ARG A 252 -2.61 14.77 5.64
N ASP A 253 -2.63 13.53 5.12
CA ASP A 253 -3.66 12.54 5.44
C ASP A 253 -3.38 11.74 6.74
N ILE A 254 -2.26 12.00 7.45
CA ILE A 254 -2.01 11.41 8.78
C ILE A 254 -3.10 11.91 9.75
N PRO A 255 -3.92 11.02 10.34
CA PRO A 255 -5.08 11.43 11.14
C PRO A 255 -4.68 11.78 12.57
N MET A 256 -4.34 13.06 12.82
CA MET A 256 -3.90 13.56 14.12
C MET A 256 -5.05 13.85 15.10
N SER A 257 -6.29 13.76 14.68
CA SER A 257 -7.48 13.99 15.51
C SER A 257 -8.63 13.12 15.05
N ARG A 258 -9.59 12.89 15.94
CA ARG A 258 -10.82 12.13 15.62
C ARG A 258 -11.69 12.79 14.53
N SER A 259 -11.58 14.09 14.34
CA SER A 259 -12.28 14.84 13.29
C SER A 259 -11.59 14.77 11.92
N HIS A 260 -10.40 14.18 11.84
CA HIS A 260 -9.70 14.05 10.56
C HIS A 260 -10.41 13.05 9.66
N ARG A 261 -10.54 13.37 8.36
CA ARG A 261 -11.31 12.60 7.36
C ARG A 261 -10.91 11.12 7.25
N SER A 262 -9.64 10.77 7.48
CA SER A 262 -9.13 9.38 7.44
C SER A 262 -9.11 8.70 8.81
N TYR A 263 -9.51 9.38 9.91
CA TYR A 263 -9.47 8.79 11.25
C TYR A 263 -10.46 7.63 11.38
N GLY A 264 -11.69 7.81 10.91
CA GLY A 264 -12.73 6.77 10.95
C GLY A 264 -12.29 5.50 10.25
N THR A 265 -11.73 5.63 9.03
CA THR A 265 -11.19 4.50 8.27
C THR A 265 -10.07 3.78 9.02
N LEU A 266 -9.12 4.53 9.61
CA LEU A 266 -8.02 3.91 10.36
C LEU A 266 -8.50 3.22 11.65
N ALA A 267 -9.48 3.79 12.34
CA ALA A 267 -10.10 3.19 13.52
C ALA A 267 -10.94 1.93 13.16
N GLU A 268 -11.52 1.87 11.96
CA GLU A 268 -12.20 0.68 11.45
C GLU A 268 -11.19 -0.44 11.16
N ILE A 269 -10.06 -0.11 10.57
CA ILE A 269 -8.97 -1.05 10.33
C ILE A 269 -8.51 -1.65 11.68
N GLU A 270 -8.23 -0.81 12.68
CA GLU A 270 -7.81 -1.30 14.01
C GLU A 270 -8.83 -2.28 14.60
N ARG A 271 -10.13 -1.97 14.54
CA ARG A 271 -11.20 -2.88 15.00
C ARG A 271 -11.26 -4.18 14.22
N GLY A 272 -10.86 -4.19 12.96
CA GLY A 272 -10.81 -5.37 12.10
C GLY A 272 -9.56 -6.24 12.25
N LEU A 273 -8.49 -5.76 12.91
CA LEU A 273 -7.24 -6.54 13.06
C LEU A 273 -7.44 -7.93 13.67
N PRO A 274 -8.36 -8.16 14.64
CA PRO A 274 -8.63 -9.48 15.18
C PRO A 274 -9.12 -10.50 14.13
N LEU A 275 -9.75 -10.08 13.03
CA LEU A 275 -10.17 -10.98 11.95
C LEU A 275 -8.99 -11.70 11.28
N LEU A 276 -7.80 -11.15 11.42
CA LEU A 276 -6.57 -11.66 10.81
C LEU A 276 -5.71 -12.48 11.77
N THR A 277 -6.17 -12.76 12.99
CA THR A 277 -5.33 -13.43 14.02
C THR A 277 -4.81 -14.79 13.55
N ALA A 278 -5.61 -15.57 12.84
CA ALA A 278 -5.23 -16.89 12.34
C ALA A 278 -4.21 -16.88 11.20
N ASN A 279 -4.04 -15.76 10.49
CA ASN A 279 -3.08 -15.68 9.39
C ASN A 279 -1.65 -15.71 9.93
N PRO A 280 -0.72 -16.50 9.37
CA PRO A 280 0.69 -16.44 9.75
C PRO A 280 1.29 -15.05 9.50
N LYS A 281 2.08 -14.54 10.45
CA LYS A 281 2.68 -13.20 10.38
C LYS A 281 4.17 -13.23 10.67
N LEU A 282 4.88 -12.33 9.97
CA LEU A 282 6.29 -12.05 10.20
C LEU A 282 6.46 -10.54 10.37
N ILE A 283 7.01 -10.13 11.51
CA ILE A 283 7.35 -8.73 11.80
C ILE A 283 8.86 -8.56 11.66
N LEU A 284 9.29 -7.70 10.75
CA LEU A 284 10.69 -7.33 10.56
C LEU A 284 10.83 -5.84 10.80
N TRP A 285 11.62 -5.45 11.79
CA TRP A 285 11.60 -4.09 12.31
C TRP A 285 12.97 -3.46 12.44
N GLY A 286 13.15 -2.31 11.78
CA GLY A 286 14.32 -1.46 11.96
C GLY A 286 14.17 -0.58 13.20
N GLY A 287 15.02 -0.81 14.22
CA GLY A 287 14.95 -0.12 15.52
C GLY A 287 15.45 1.33 15.48
N ARG A 288 16.10 1.75 14.37
CA ARG A 288 16.52 3.15 14.16
C ARG A 288 15.53 3.96 13.35
N ASP A 289 14.34 3.42 13.11
CA ASP A 289 13.30 4.18 12.41
C ASP A 289 12.84 5.39 13.24
N PHE A 290 13.02 6.57 12.68
CA PHE A 290 12.60 7.82 13.33
C PHE A 290 11.09 8.05 13.27
N CYS A 291 10.37 7.35 12.38
CA CYS A 291 8.93 7.49 12.16
C CYS A 291 8.16 6.41 12.93
N PHE A 292 8.44 5.15 12.62
CA PHE A 292 7.84 3.98 13.27
C PHE A 292 8.86 3.36 14.24
N ASN A 293 9.03 3.98 15.40
CA ASN A 293 9.95 3.53 16.44
C ASN A 293 9.42 2.28 17.19
N ASP A 294 10.13 1.85 18.23
CA ASP A 294 9.81 0.66 19.01
C ASP A 294 8.43 0.71 19.71
N HIS A 295 7.81 1.88 19.87
CA HIS A 295 6.44 1.97 20.35
C HIS A 295 5.48 1.24 19.39
N PHE A 296 5.62 1.44 18.09
CA PHE A 296 4.79 0.76 17.08
C PHE A 296 5.12 -0.72 16.96
N TYR A 297 6.42 -1.09 17.09
CA TYR A 297 6.84 -2.49 17.16
C TYR A 297 6.18 -3.22 18.34
N ASN A 298 6.23 -2.65 19.52
CA ASN A 298 5.64 -3.23 20.73
C ASN A 298 4.12 -3.35 20.57
N ARG A 299 3.47 -2.34 19.98
CA ARG A 299 2.02 -2.38 19.72
C ARG A 299 1.65 -3.52 18.76
N TRP A 300 2.42 -3.78 17.71
CA TRP A 300 2.21 -4.94 16.84
C TRP A 300 2.40 -6.26 17.58
N ARG A 301 3.38 -6.36 18.48
CA ARG A 301 3.59 -7.53 19.32
C ARG A 301 2.46 -7.77 20.34
N GLU A 302 1.81 -6.71 20.81
CA GLU A 302 0.60 -6.82 21.64
C GLU A 302 -0.60 -7.31 20.82
N ILE A 303 -0.79 -6.79 19.61
CA ILE A 303 -1.90 -7.16 18.73
C ILE A 303 -1.75 -8.60 18.22
N TYR A 304 -0.53 -9.01 17.88
CA TYR A 304 -0.23 -10.34 17.33
C TYR A 304 0.93 -10.99 18.10
N PRO A 305 0.69 -11.48 19.32
CA PRO A 305 1.74 -12.03 20.19
C PRO A 305 2.42 -13.27 19.59
N ASP A 306 1.71 -14.06 18.78
CA ASP A 306 2.22 -15.28 18.14
C ASP A 306 2.95 -15.01 16.81
N ALA A 307 3.04 -13.76 16.38
CA ALA A 307 3.78 -13.42 15.18
C ALA A 307 5.27 -13.67 15.35
N ALA A 308 5.90 -14.33 14.36
CA ALA A 308 7.36 -14.38 14.29
C ALA A 308 7.88 -12.93 14.15
N ALA A 309 8.86 -12.53 14.95
CA ALA A 309 9.35 -11.17 14.97
C ALA A 309 10.87 -11.10 15.08
N HIS A 310 11.47 -10.23 14.26
CA HIS A 310 12.88 -9.91 14.29
C HIS A 310 13.05 -8.39 14.36
N HIS A 311 13.78 -7.94 15.38
CA HIS A 311 14.14 -6.55 15.60
C HIS A 311 15.61 -6.34 15.24
N PHE A 312 15.88 -5.38 14.35
CA PHE A 312 17.20 -5.02 13.88
C PHE A 312 17.60 -3.66 14.50
N PRO A 313 18.37 -3.63 15.59
CA PRO A 313 18.57 -2.42 16.39
C PRO A 313 19.38 -1.33 15.68
N ASP A 314 20.05 -1.65 14.59
CA ASP A 314 20.91 -0.77 13.79
C ASP A 314 20.34 -0.41 12.41
N VAL A 315 19.14 -0.91 12.07
CA VAL A 315 18.47 -0.69 10.78
C VAL A 315 17.46 0.45 10.88
N GLY A 316 17.40 1.28 9.84
CA GLY A 316 16.49 2.41 9.76
C GLY A 316 15.15 2.09 9.09
N HIS A 317 14.45 3.16 8.68
CA HIS A 317 13.12 3.09 8.09
C HIS A 317 13.10 2.33 6.74
N TYR A 318 14.10 2.50 5.86
CA TYR A 318 14.17 1.75 4.62
C TYR A 318 14.70 0.33 4.87
N VAL A 319 13.96 -0.42 5.67
CA VAL A 319 14.36 -1.71 6.24
C VAL A 319 14.84 -2.73 5.20
N LEU A 320 14.31 -2.72 3.98
CA LEU A 320 14.71 -3.61 2.89
C LEU A 320 16.08 -3.25 2.31
N ASP A 321 16.40 -1.97 2.18
CA ASP A 321 17.69 -1.51 1.69
C ASP A 321 18.74 -1.48 2.80
N ASP A 322 18.38 -1.04 3.97
CA ASP A 322 19.30 -0.85 5.09
C ASP A 322 19.64 -2.18 5.79
N GLY A 323 18.65 -3.08 5.93
CA GLY A 323 18.83 -4.44 6.44
C GLY A 323 19.34 -5.43 5.40
N GLY A 324 19.24 -5.09 4.13
CA GLY A 324 19.85 -5.84 3.02
C GLY A 324 19.34 -7.27 2.88
N ASP A 325 20.26 -8.19 2.54
CA ASP A 325 19.94 -9.60 2.28
C ASP A 325 19.34 -10.29 3.51
N GLU A 326 19.80 -9.94 4.70
CA GLU A 326 19.31 -10.53 5.95
C GLU A 326 17.78 -10.38 6.10
N VAL A 327 17.25 -9.20 5.81
CA VAL A 327 15.80 -8.93 5.88
C VAL A 327 15.07 -9.61 4.72
N ARG A 328 15.61 -9.51 3.51
CA ARG A 328 15.00 -10.08 2.29
C ARG A 328 14.91 -11.61 2.33
N GLU A 329 15.92 -12.28 2.86
CA GLU A 329 15.93 -13.74 3.02
C GLU A 329 14.83 -14.20 3.96
N LYS A 330 14.64 -13.53 5.12
CA LYS A 330 13.55 -13.85 6.06
C LYS A 330 12.17 -13.72 5.41
N ILE A 331 11.95 -12.70 4.57
CA ILE A 331 10.70 -12.54 3.81
C ILE A 331 10.53 -13.72 2.85
N THR A 332 11.59 -14.04 2.09
CA THR A 332 11.56 -15.08 1.06
C THR A 332 11.30 -16.46 1.68
N VAL A 333 11.99 -16.81 2.74
CA VAL A 333 11.79 -18.08 3.46
C VAL A 333 10.38 -18.16 4.04
N PHE A 334 9.90 -17.09 4.69
CA PHE A 334 8.57 -17.06 5.29
C PHE A 334 7.46 -17.25 4.25
N LEU A 335 7.57 -16.60 3.09
CA LEU A 335 6.55 -16.67 2.05
C LEU A 335 6.59 -18.00 1.28
N ARG A 336 7.78 -18.54 0.97
CA ARG A 336 7.92 -19.82 0.26
C ARG A 336 7.48 -21.04 1.06
N ASN A 337 7.65 -21.04 2.38
CA ASN A 337 7.16 -22.11 3.25
C ASN A 337 5.61 -22.23 3.27
N ALA A 338 4.91 -21.43 2.47
CA ALA A 338 3.45 -21.52 2.26
C ALA A 338 3.04 -22.62 1.28
N GLN A 339 3.98 -23.21 0.54
CA GLN A 339 3.72 -24.16 -0.54
C GLN A 339 3.85 -25.64 -0.08
N GLY A 340 3.94 -25.88 1.26
CA GLY A 340 3.97 -27.22 1.88
C GLY A 340 2.67 -27.57 2.59
#